data_95ce94f92c48404b3368d8e7b1318e18
#
_entry.id   95ce94f92c48404b3368d8e7b1318e18
#
_cell.length_a   1.000
_cell.length_b   1.000
_cell.length_c   1.000
_cell.angle_alpha   90.00
_cell.angle_beta   90.00
_cell.angle_gamma   90.00
#
_symmetry.space_group_name_H-M   'P 1'
#
loop_
_entity.id
_entity.type
_entity.pdbx_description
1 polymer ?
#
loop_
_entity_poly.entity_id
_entity_poly.type
_entity_poly.pdbx_seq_one_letter_code
_entity_poly.pdbx_strand_id
1 'polypeptide(L)'
;MKTNLRQSPTGADQAFLSDLGALRARANEDIMKGAVTPSYPETDRKVIVELLNTALATEIVCVLRYKRHYYATHGIRAKFVAAEFLEHADEEQKHADQIAERIVQLGEDPDLNPATLLSRAHSEYDEATLLPSALPSRVIVK
;
A
#
# COMPACT_ATOMS: atom_id res chain seq x y z
N MET A 1 12.94 -34.61 -52.17
CA MET A 1 11.69 -33.92 -51.79
C MET A 1 11.41 -34.25 -50.33
N LYS A 2 11.66 -33.30 -49.39
CA LYS A 2 11.31 -33.48 -47.99
C LYS A 2 10.09 -32.60 -47.74
N THR A 3 8.95 -33.23 -47.54
CA THR A 3 7.68 -32.58 -47.25
C THR A 3 7.68 -32.15 -45.79
N ASN A 4 7.70 -30.84 -45.58
CA ASN A 4 7.65 -30.23 -44.26
C ASN A 4 6.19 -30.16 -43.84
N LEU A 5 5.72 -31.14 -43.06
CA LEU A 5 4.39 -31.13 -42.44
C LEU A 5 4.40 -30.05 -41.32
N ARG A 6 3.89 -28.87 -41.61
CA ARG A 6 3.48 -27.92 -40.60
C ARG A 6 2.37 -28.59 -39.77
N GLN A 7 2.69 -28.94 -38.54
CA GLN A 7 1.67 -29.34 -37.57
C GLN A 7 0.79 -28.13 -37.29
N SER A 8 -0.52 -28.27 -37.46
CA SER A 8 -1.49 -27.29 -37.04
C SER A 8 -1.43 -27.16 -35.50
N PRO A 9 -1.52 -25.94 -34.95
CA PRO A 9 -1.51 -25.74 -33.51
C PRO A 9 -2.64 -26.50 -32.82
N THR A 10 -2.36 -27.12 -31.69
CA THR A 10 -3.32 -27.85 -30.87
C THR A 10 -4.36 -26.87 -30.28
N GLY A 11 -5.56 -27.35 -29.93
CA GLY A 11 -6.63 -26.49 -29.42
C GLY A 11 -6.23 -25.67 -28.17
N ALA A 12 -5.27 -26.18 -27.38
CA ALA A 12 -4.69 -25.45 -26.24
C ALA A 12 -3.85 -24.24 -26.69
N ASP A 13 -3.09 -24.36 -27.77
CA ASP A 13 -2.28 -23.27 -28.32
C ASP A 13 -3.18 -22.16 -28.93
N GLN A 14 -4.34 -22.53 -29.49
CA GLN A 14 -5.31 -21.54 -29.98
C GLN A 14 -6.01 -20.77 -28.87
N ALA A 15 -6.35 -21.42 -27.75
CA ALA A 15 -6.93 -20.76 -26.59
C ALA A 15 -5.95 -19.75 -25.97
N PHE A 16 -4.68 -20.14 -25.82
CA PHE A 16 -3.63 -19.26 -25.30
C PHE A 16 -3.37 -18.05 -26.20
N LEU A 17 -3.35 -18.23 -27.52
CA LEU A 17 -3.15 -17.13 -28.47
C LEU A 17 -4.36 -16.18 -28.51
N SER A 18 -5.58 -16.70 -28.28
CA SER A 18 -6.81 -15.90 -28.17
C SER A 18 -6.76 -15.00 -26.92
N ASP A 19 -6.31 -15.55 -25.79
CA ASP A 19 -6.15 -14.79 -24.54
C ASP A 19 -5.10 -13.69 -24.67
N LEU A 20 -3.97 -13.96 -25.33
CA LEU A 20 -2.95 -12.95 -25.59
C LEU A 20 -3.45 -11.82 -26.50
N GLY A 21 -4.29 -12.11 -27.46
CA GLY A 21 -4.92 -11.13 -28.33
C GLY A 21 -5.86 -10.21 -27.55
N ALA A 22 -6.70 -10.78 -26.69
CA ALA A 22 -7.60 -10.05 -25.82
C ALA A 22 -6.85 -9.17 -24.81
N LEU A 23 -5.77 -9.69 -24.22
CA LEU A 23 -4.91 -8.94 -23.31
C LEU A 23 -4.24 -7.74 -23.99
N ARG A 24 -3.72 -7.91 -25.21
CA ARG A 24 -3.11 -6.82 -25.98
C ARG A 24 -4.11 -5.76 -26.40
N ALA A 25 -5.32 -6.15 -26.78
CA ALA A 25 -6.38 -5.22 -27.13
C ALA A 25 -6.78 -4.35 -25.93
N ARG A 26 -6.95 -4.96 -24.74
CA ARG A 26 -7.21 -4.26 -23.49
C ARG A 26 -6.07 -3.32 -23.09
N ALA A 27 -4.83 -3.81 -23.13
CA ALA A 27 -3.66 -2.98 -22.83
C ALA A 27 -3.56 -1.76 -23.75
N ASN A 28 -3.84 -1.89 -25.04
CA ASN A 28 -3.87 -0.78 -25.97
C ASN A 28 -5.02 0.20 -25.67
N GLU A 29 -6.19 -0.28 -25.30
CA GLU A 29 -7.32 0.54 -24.92
C GLU A 29 -7.04 1.36 -23.65
N ASP A 30 -6.41 0.73 -22.67
CA ASP A 30 -6.01 1.38 -21.40
C ASP A 30 -4.89 2.42 -21.61
N ILE A 31 -3.92 2.14 -22.49
CA ILE A 31 -2.89 3.11 -22.91
C ILE A 31 -3.52 4.33 -23.57
N MET A 32 -4.50 4.13 -24.45
CA MET A 32 -5.22 5.21 -25.14
C MET A 32 -6.06 6.06 -24.18
N LYS A 33 -6.50 5.49 -23.06
CA LYS A 33 -7.19 6.22 -21.97
C LYS A 33 -6.24 6.97 -21.04
N GLY A 34 -4.92 6.86 -21.25
CA GLY A 34 -3.90 7.58 -20.46
C GLY A 34 -3.65 6.99 -19.07
N ALA A 35 -4.22 5.82 -18.75
CA ALA A 35 -3.99 5.13 -17.51
C ALA A 35 -3.26 3.81 -17.76
N VAL A 36 -2.10 3.62 -17.15
CA VAL A 36 -1.48 2.30 -17.05
C VAL A 36 -2.22 1.52 -15.97
N THR A 37 -3.45 1.15 -16.27
CA THR A 37 -4.24 0.31 -15.37
C THR A 37 -3.87 -1.14 -15.65
N PRO A 38 -3.38 -1.90 -14.66
CA PRO A 38 -3.19 -3.33 -14.83
C PRO A 38 -4.52 -3.96 -15.26
N SER A 39 -4.44 -4.88 -16.22
CA SER A 39 -5.61 -5.59 -16.76
C SER A 39 -6.12 -6.64 -15.75
N TYR A 40 -6.55 -6.20 -14.57
CA TYR A 40 -7.22 -7.06 -13.59
C TYR A 40 -8.72 -7.14 -13.89
N PRO A 41 -9.36 -8.29 -13.66
CA PRO A 41 -10.81 -8.36 -13.58
C PRO A 41 -11.33 -7.31 -12.58
N GLU A 42 -12.46 -6.69 -12.86
CA GLU A 42 -12.99 -5.63 -11.98
C GLU A 42 -13.20 -6.08 -10.52
N THR A 43 -13.57 -7.37 -10.34
CA THR A 43 -13.73 -7.98 -9.02
C THR A 43 -12.42 -8.01 -8.24
N ASP A 44 -11.32 -8.38 -8.90
CA ASP A 44 -10.00 -8.44 -8.27
C ASP A 44 -9.46 -7.04 -7.98
N ARG A 45 -9.75 -6.07 -8.85
CA ARG A 45 -9.39 -4.68 -8.67
C ARG A 45 -10.03 -4.09 -7.40
N LYS A 46 -11.32 -4.35 -7.17
CA LYS A 46 -12.02 -3.89 -5.96
C LYS A 46 -11.40 -4.47 -4.69
N VAL A 47 -11.12 -5.76 -4.67
CA VAL A 47 -10.48 -6.42 -3.52
C VAL A 47 -9.09 -5.82 -3.26
N ILE A 48 -8.31 -5.58 -4.31
CA ILE A 48 -6.99 -4.97 -4.19
C ILE A 48 -7.10 -3.54 -3.62
N VAL A 49 -8.04 -2.74 -4.11
CA VAL A 49 -8.27 -1.36 -3.62
C VAL A 49 -8.71 -1.35 -2.16
N GLU A 50 -9.57 -2.27 -1.72
CA GLU A 50 -9.96 -2.42 -0.32
C GLU A 50 -8.76 -2.74 0.58
N LEU A 51 -7.90 -3.68 0.15
CA LEU A 51 -6.67 -4.02 0.87
C LEU A 51 -5.71 -2.83 0.93
N LEU A 52 -5.54 -2.09 -0.17
CA LEU A 52 -4.70 -0.90 -0.21
C LEU A 52 -5.26 0.21 0.69
N ASN A 53 -6.57 0.44 0.73
CA ASN A 53 -7.18 1.41 1.64
C ASN A 53 -7.03 1.02 3.11
N THR A 54 -7.04 -0.26 3.43
CA THR A 54 -6.75 -0.76 4.78
C THR A 54 -5.28 -0.53 5.15
N ALA A 55 -4.35 -0.82 4.23
CA ALA A 55 -2.93 -0.53 4.41
C ALA A 55 -2.69 0.98 4.55
N LEU A 56 -3.29 1.82 3.70
CA LEU A 56 -3.21 3.27 3.76
C LEU A 56 -3.66 3.81 5.14
N ALA A 57 -4.78 3.32 5.65
CA ALA A 57 -5.24 3.70 6.98
C ALA A 57 -4.25 3.29 8.08
N THR A 58 -3.63 2.12 7.96
CA THR A 58 -2.62 1.63 8.89
C THR A 58 -1.38 2.53 8.91
N GLU A 59 -0.83 2.88 7.74
CA GLU A 59 0.32 3.78 7.63
C GLU A 59 0.02 5.16 8.24
N ILE A 60 -1.14 5.75 7.94
CA ILE A 60 -1.53 7.05 8.50
C ILE A 60 -1.65 6.99 10.03
N VAL A 61 -2.24 5.93 10.59
CA VAL A 61 -2.31 5.74 12.05
C VAL A 61 -0.90 5.61 12.64
N CYS A 62 0.01 4.91 11.97
CA CYS A 62 1.41 4.82 12.38
C CYS A 62 2.11 6.17 12.36
N VAL A 63 1.93 6.99 11.31
CA VAL A 63 2.45 8.37 11.25
C VAL A 63 2.00 9.18 12.46
N LEU A 64 0.71 9.17 12.77
CA LEU A 64 0.15 9.91 13.88
C LEU A 64 0.69 9.41 15.23
N ARG A 65 0.81 8.10 15.41
CA ARG A 65 1.39 7.47 16.61
C ARG A 65 2.85 7.85 16.80
N TYR A 66 3.69 7.75 15.78
CA TYR A 66 5.10 8.13 15.86
C TYR A 66 5.28 9.61 16.11
N LYS A 67 4.50 10.48 15.48
CA LYS A 67 4.51 11.92 15.77
C LYS A 67 4.07 12.20 17.22
N ARG A 68 3.07 11.51 17.74
CA ARG A 68 2.65 11.62 19.13
C ARG A 68 3.78 11.23 20.08
N HIS A 69 4.49 10.12 19.80
CA HIS A 69 5.64 9.66 20.59
C HIS A 69 6.80 10.66 20.52
N TYR A 70 7.09 11.21 19.35
CA TYR A 70 8.09 12.26 19.18
C TYR A 70 7.82 13.46 20.09
N TYR A 71 6.62 14.03 20.04
CA TYR A 71 6.25 15.18 20.87
C TYR A 71 6.10 14.85 22.36
N ALA A 72 5.82 13.60 22.71
CA ALA A 72 5.75 13.15 24.09
C ALA A 72 7.13 12.88 24.71
N THR A 73 8.17 12.69 23.90
CA THR A 73 9.51 12.33 24.35
C THR A 73 10.27 13.58 24.80
N HIS A 74 10.57 13.69 26.10
CA HIS A 74 11.21 14.85 26.70
C HIS A 74 12.52 14.48 27.40
N GLY A 75 13.48 15.43 27.42
CA GLY A 75 14.73 15.32 28.17
C GLY A 75 15.99 15.13 27.33
N ILE A 76 17.17 15.29 27.92
CA ILE A 76 18.45 15.33 27.18
C ILE A 76 18.79 13.97 26.55
N ARG A 77 18.48 12.86 27.21
CA ARG A 77 18.70 11.51 26.68
C ARG A 77 17.61 11.06 25.69
N ALA A 78 16.51 11.77 25.67
CA ALA A 78 15.38 11.47 24.83
C ALA A 78 15.56 11.93 23.37
N LYS A 79 16.54 12.81 23.10
CA LYS A 79 16.73 13.39 21.74
C LYS A 79 16.99 12.34 20.65
N PHE A 80 17.77 11.30 20.96
CA PHE A 80 18.06 10.24 20.00
C PHE A 80 16.81 9.41 19.70
N VAL A 81 16.08 9.00 20.75
CA VAL A 81 14.84 8.22 20.60
C VAL A 81 13.75 9.06 19.91
N ALA A 82 13.68 10.35 20.22
CA ALA A 82 12.77 11.27 19.53
C ALA A 82 13.08 11.37 18.03
N ALA A 83 14.35 11.47 17.65
CA ALA A 83 14.74 11.53 16.25
C ALA A 83 14.32 10.26 15.48
N GLU A 84 14.47 9.08 16.07
CA GLU A 84 14.01 7.81 15.48
C GLU A 84 12.49 7.79 15.26
N PHE A 85 11.71 8.29 16.21
CA PHE A 85 10.25 8.40 16.03
C PHE A 85 9.87 9.33 14.89
N LEU A 86 10.61 10.43 14.70
CA LEU A 86 10.35 11.33 13.57
C LEU A 86 10.74 10.69 12.25
N GLU A 87 11.87 9.99 12.19
CA GLU A 87 12.31 9.26 11.00
C GLU A 87 11.29 8.21 10.60
N HIS A 88 10.81 7.39 11.55
CA HIS A 88 9.74 6.42 11.28
C HIS A 88 8.46 7.10 10.80
N ALA A 89 8.06 8.22 11.41
CA ALA A 89 6.88 8.95 10.93
C ALA A 89 7.01 9.40 9.48
N ASP A 90 8.20 9.84 9.06
CA ASP A 90 8.49 10.27 7.70
C ASP A 90 8.56 9.09 6.72
N GLU A 91 9.00 7.92 7.17
CA GLU A 91 8.98 6.68 6.37
C GLU A 91 7.55 6.20 6.13
N GLU A 92 6.73 6.11 7.19
CA GLU A 92 5.33 5.69 7.07
C GLU A 92 4.51 6.68 6.22
N GLN A 93 4.84 7.97 6.27
CA GLN A 93 4.22 8.95 5.38
C GLN A 93 4.52 8.66 3.91
N LYS A 94 5.76 8.29 3.58
CA LYS A 94 6.14 7.92 2.21
C LYS A 94 5.42 6.65 1.75
N HIS A 95 5.26 5.66 2.64
CA HIS A 95 4.49 4.45 2.35
C HIS A 95 3.02 4.80 2.07
N ALA A 96 2.40 5.64 2.91
CA ALA A 96 1.04 6.10 2.71
C ALA A 96 0.86 6.79 1.34
N ASP A 97 1.79 7.68 0.96
CA ASP A 97 1.75 8.40 -0.31
C ASP A 97 1.86 7.42 -1.50
N GLN A 98 2.75 6.43 -1.44
CA GLN A 98 2.91 5.40 -2.47
C GLN A 98 1.65 4.53 -2.61
N ILE A 99 1.02 4.16 -1.50
CA ILE A 99 -0.23 3.39 -1.51
C ILE A 99 -1.36 4.21 -2.12
N ALA A 100 -1.49 5.48 -1.73
CA ALA A 100 -2.49 6.39 -2.29
C ALA A 100 -2.30 6.58 -3.80
N GLU A 101 -1.07 6.79 -4.27
CA GLU A 101 -0.72 6.83 -5.69
C GLU A 101 -1.14 5.55 -6.42
N ARG A 102 -0.91 4.39 -5.79
CA ARG A 102 -1.29 3.11 -6.38
C ARG A 102 -2.80 2.95 -6.52
N ILE A 103 -3.58 3.41 -5.55
CA ILE A 103 -5.05 3.42 -5.63
C ILE A 103 -5.52 4.28 -6.81
N VAL A 104 -4.94 5.47 -6.97
CA VAL A 104 -5.24 6.36 -8.11
C VAL A 104 -4.88 5.70 -9.44
N GLN A 105 -3.74 5.02 -9.54
CA GLN A 105 -3.35 4.26 -10.75
C GLN A 105 -4.33 3.13 -11.07
N LEU A 106 -5.03 2.59 -10.08
CA LEU A 106 -6.08 1.60 -10.26
C LEU A 106 -7.43 2.21 -10.65
N GLY A 107 -7.51 3.54 -10.77
CA GLY A 107 -8.70 4.28 -11.18
C GLY A 107 -9.71 4.50 -10.07
N GLU A 108 -9.27 4.47 -8.81
CA GLU A 108 -10.11 4.69 -7.62
C GLU A 108 -9.55 5.85 -6.78
N ASP A 109 -10.37 6.37 -5.89
CA ASP A 109 -9.97 7.41 -4.95
C ASP A 109 -9.46 6.79 -3.64
N PRO A 110 -8.32 7.27 -3.08
CA PRO A 110 -7.86 6.82 -1.78
C PRO A 110 -8.78 7.31 -0.67
N ASP A 111 -9.17 6.41 0.22
CA ASP A 111 -10.01 6.76 1.38
C ASP A 111 -9.16 7.36 2.50
N LEU A 112 -9.11 8.68 2.54
CA LEU A 112 -8.42 9.48 3.56
C LEU A 112 -9.37 10.05 4.63
N ASN A 113 -10.59 9.51 4.76
CA ASN A 113 -11.57 9.99 5.73
C ASN A 113 -11.06 9.78 7.18
N PRO A 114 -10.79 10.86 7.93
CA PRO A 114 -10.25 10.76 9.28
C PRO A 114 -11.21 10.08 10.27
N ALA A 115 -12.51 10.12 10.02
CA ALA A 115 -13.51 9.50 10.89
C ALA A 115 -13.46 7.96 10.86
N THR A 116 -12.91 7.37 9.81
CA THR A 116 -12.87 5.92 9.62
C THR A 116 -11.46 5.33 9.64
N LEU A 117 -10.41 6.18 9.70
CA LEU A 117 -9.02 5.72 9.64
C LEU A 117 -8.73 4.64 10.70
N LEU A 118 -9.02 4.92 11.97
CA LEU A 118 -8.70 4.01 13.06
C LEU A 118 -9.46 2.68 12.96
N SER A 119 -10.72 2.70 12.51
CA SER A 119 -11.54 1.49 12.39
C SER A 119 -11.09 0.59 11.21
N ARG A 120 -10.38 1.15 10.23
CA ARG A 120 -9.84 0.40 9.08
C ARG A 120 -8.38 -0.02 9.27
N ALA A 121 -7.67 0.65 10.17
CA ALA A 121 -6.27 0.34 10.43
C ALA A 121 -6.09 -1.00 11.14
N HIS A 122 -5.04 -1.73 10.82
CA HIS A 122 -4.59 -2.91 11.57
C HIS A 122 -3.66 -2.53 12.73
N SER A 123 -3.28 -1.26 12.83
CA SER A 123 -2.43 -0.72 13.88
C SER A 123 -3.28 0.02 14.92
N GLU A 124 -3.02 -0.21 16.18
CA GLU A 124 -3.64 0.55 17.26
C GLU A 124 -2.97 1.92 17.41
N TYR A 125 -3.78 2.93 17.72
CA TYR A 125 -3.25 4.23 18.13
C TYR A 125 -2.95 4.17 19.63
N ASP A 126 -1.67 4.36 19.99
CA ASP A 126 -1.20 4.42 21.38
C ASP A 126 -0.62 5.80 21.68
N GLU A 127 -1.13 6.42 22.74
CA GLU A 127 -0.69 7.75 23.17
C GLU A 127 0.64 7.75 23.93
N ALA A 128 1.28 6.59 24.14
CA ALA A 128 2.48 6.45 24.96
C ALA A 128 2.38 7.21 26.29
N THR A 129 1.88 6.59 27.31
CA THR A 129 1.91 7.16 28.65
C THR A 129 3.36 7.20 29.13
N LEU A 130 4.02 8.36 29.05
CA LEU A 130 5.29 8.58 29.69
C LEU A 130 5.04 8.55 31.20
N LEU A 131 5.54 7.51 31.85
CA LEU A 131 5.60 7.48 33.31
C LEU A 131 6.39 8.72 33.80
N PRO A 132 5.90 9.47 34.78
CA PRO A 132 6.64 10.58 35.33
C PRO A 132 7.99 10.07 35.82
N SER A 133 9.02 10.84 35.59
CA SER A 133 10.46 10.68 35.70
C SER A 133 11.01 9.93 36.93
N ALA A 134 10.68 8.68 37.07
CA ALA A 134 11.34 7.79 38.04
C ALA A 134 11.56 6.44 37.40
N LEU A 135 12.72 6.28 36.78
CA LEU A 135 13.42 5.08 36.35
C LEU A 135 13.70 5.03 34.83
N PRO A 136 15.00 4.85 34.49
CA PRO A 136 15.40 4.58 33.12
C PRO A 136 15.25 3.09 32.87
N SER A 137 14.29 2.66 32.17
CA SER A 137 14.29 1.39 31.45
C SER A 137 12.88 0.86 31.22
N ARG A 138 12.57 0.87 30.00
CA ARG A 138 11.65 0.09 29.19
C ARG A 138 10.61 0.93 28.46
N VAL A 139 11.02 1.39 27.30
CA VAL A 139 10.06 1.57 26.21
C VAL A 139 9.69 0.15 25.79
N ILE A 140 8.50 -0.29 26.19
CA ILE A 140 7.92 -1.53 25.66
C ILE A 140 7.16 -1.09 24.42
N VAL A 141 7.79 -1.25 23.27
CA VAL A 141 7.08 -1.25 22.00
C VAL A 141 6.41 -2.62 21.90
N LYS A 142 5.09 -2.65 22.02
CA LYS A 142 4.28 -3.80 21.62
C LYS A 142 3.77 -3.59 20.23
#